data_168303b0cfc6f4034b7eb12370c56be9
#
_entry.id   168303b0cfc6f4034b7eb12370c56be9
#
_cell.length_a   1.000
_cell.length_b   1.000
_cell.length_c   1.000
_cell.angle_alpha   90.00
_cell.angle_beta   90.00
_cell.angle_gamma   90.00
#
_symmetry.space_group_name_H-M   'P 1'
#
loop_
_entity.id
_entity.type
_entity.pdbx_description
1 polymer ?
#
loop_
_entity_poly.entity_id
_entity_poly.type
_entity_poly.pdbx_seq_one_letter_code
_entity_poly.pdbx_strand_id
1 'polypeptide(L)'
;MIKKIIIADDSATARMIIKRCLEIAGFFDVQVIEANDGQKALSLAKENQADLLITDLNMPNMDGRTLLKRVKASPRLNHMPVLVISSASNEAVEKELVELGALAVVNKPITPTSVSEALQNINEENNEDQWG
;
A
#
# COMPACT_ATOMS: atom_id res chain seq x y z
N MET A 1 0.79 0.05 -15.34
CA MET A 1 2.17 -0.10 -14.84
C MET A 1 2.40 0.79 -13.62
N ILE A 2 2.95 0.24 -12.57
CA ILE A 2 3.21 0.99 -11.34
C ILE A 2 4.48 1.82 -11.51
N LYS A 3 4.35 3.14 -11.39
CA LYS A 3 5.48 4.07 -11.53
C LYS A 3 5.70 4.91 -10.27
N LYS A 4 4.67 5.12 -9.46
CA LYS A 4 4.72 5.97 -8.28
C LYS A 4 4.03 5.28 -7.11
N ILE A 5 4.77 5.10 -6.02
CA ILE A 5 4.28 4.40 -4.82
C ILE A 5 4.43 5.32 -3.62
N ILE A 6 3.38 5.42 -2.81
CA ILE A 6 3.44 6.08 -1.50
C ILE A 6 3.64 4.99 -0.44
N ILE A 7 4.63 5.18 0.43
CA ILE A 7 4.89 4.28 1.55
C ILE A 7 4.65 5.07 2.85
N ALA A 8 3.69 4.61 3.64
CA ALA A 8 3.30 5.23 4.90
C ALA A 8 3.65 4.31 6.07
N ASP A 9 4.54 4.76 6.92
CA ASP A 9 4.96 4.07 8.15
C ASP A 9 5.68 5.10 9.02
N ASP A 10 5.44 5.09 10.32
CA ASP A 10 6.09 6.04 11.23
C ASP A 10 7.57 5.71 11.50
N SER A 11 8.02 4.53 11.10
CA SER A 11 9.41 4.10 11.25
C SER A 11 10.18 4.26 9.93
N ALA A 12 11.22 5.08 9.93
CA ALA A 12 12.09 5.25 8.76
C ALA A 12 12.77 3.93 8.38
N THR A 13 13.12 3.12 9.37
CA THR A 13 13.71 1.80 9.11
C THR A 13 12.72 0.87 8.41
N ALA A 14 11.46 0.88 8.85
CA ALA A 14 10.41 0.09 8.21
C ALA A 14 10.21 0.53 6.76
N ARG A 15 10.18 1.83 6.49
CA ARG A 15 10.05 2.34 5.12
C ARG A 15 11.22 1.89 4.24
N MET A 16 12.42 1.90 4.80
CA MET A 16 13.61 1.44 4.07
C MET A 16 13.51 -0.05 3.72
N ILE A 17 13.03 -0.86 4.64
CA ILE A 17 12.83 -2.31 4.41
C ILE A 17 11.78 -2.54 3.31
N ILE A 18 10.69 -1.80 3.34
CA ILE A 18 9.65 -1.90 2.31
C ILE A 18 10.23 -1.56 0.93
N LYS A 19 10.98 -0.47 0.84
CA LYS A 19 11.63 -0.07 -0.42
C LYS A 19 12.54 -1.16 -0.93
N ARG A 20 13.33 -1.77 -0.04
CA ARG A 20 14.26 -2.83 -0.41
C ARG A 20 13.52 -4.07 -0.93
N CYS A 21 12.42 -4.45 -0.28
CA CYS A 21 11.60 -5.56 -0.72
C CYS A 21 11.00 -5.30 -2.11
N LEU A 22 10.57 -4.06 -2.36
CA LEU A 22 10.06 -3.66 -3.67
C LEU A 22 11.13 -3.80 -4.75
N GLU A 23 12.34 -3.31 -4.49
CA GLU A 23 13.45 -3.42 -5.43
C GLU A 23 13.74 -4.88 -5.78
N ILE A 24 13.85 -5.74 -4.78
CA ILE A 24 14.13 -7.16 -4.99
C ILE A 24 12.98 -7.85 -5.73
N ALA A 25 11.75 -7.41 -5.49
CA ALA A 25 10.56 -7.94 -6.17
C ALA A 25 10.42 -7.44 -7.62
N GLY A 26 11.30 -6.56 -8.08
CA GLY A 26 11.30 -6.09 -9.45
C GLY A 26 10.79 -4.67 -9.67
N PHE A 27 10.42 -3.96 -8.60
CA PHE A 27 9.91 -2.59 -8.68
C PHE A 27 11.04 -1.59 -8.42
N PHE A 28 12.11 -1.65 -9.21
CA PHE A 28 13.27 -0.79 -9.02
C PHE A 28 13.25 0.48 -9.87
N ASP A 29 12.30 0.62 -10.78
CA ASP A 29 12.13 1.81 -11.62
C ASP A 29 10.86 2.55 -11.23
N VAL A 30 10.68 2.77 -9.93
CA VAL A 30 9.51 3.46 -9.39
C VAL A 30 9.95 4.65 -8.55
N GLN A 31 9.13 5.70 -8.56
CA GLN A 31 9.28 6.81 -7.65
C GLN A 31 8.60 6.47 -6.33
N VAL A 32 9.34 6.53 -5.23
CA VAL A 32 8.81 6.29 -3.90
C VAL A 32 8.64 7.61 -3.17
N ILE A 33 7.46 7.85 -2.63
CA ILE A 33 7.13 9.00 -1.80
C ILE A 33 6.85 8.48 -0.41
N GLU A 34 7.54 9.02 0.59
CA GLU A 34 7.44 8.52 1.97
C GLU A 34 6.59 9.44 2.83
N ALA A 35 5.77 8.83 3.69
CA ALA A 35 4.96 9.52 4.68
C ALA A 35 5.18 8.86 6.05
N ASN A 36 5.29 9.66 7.10
CA ASN A 36 5.50 9.16 8.46
C ASN A 36 4.21 9.00 9.26
N ASP A 37 3.07 9.33 8.69
CA ASP A 37 1.75 9.06 9.27
C ASP A 37 0.68 9.03 8.19
N GLY A 38 -0.54 8.63 8.57
CA GLY A 38 -1.63 8.49 7.61
C GLY A 38 -2.16 9.81 7.09
N GLN A 39 -2.11 10.87 7.89
CA GLN A 39 -2.58 12.20 7.47
C GLN A 39 -1.68 12.75 6.36
N LYS A 40 -0.38 12.62 6.53
CA LYS A 40 0.59 13.03 5.50
C LYS A 40 0.44 12.18 4.24
N ALA A 41 0.24 10.87 4.42
CA ALA A 41 0.03 9.97 3.28
C ALA A 41 -1.21 10.37 2.47
N LEU A 42 -2.30 10.71 3.14
CA LEU A 42 -3.52 11.15 2.47
C LEU A 42 -3.30 12.45 1.69
N SER A 43 -2.60 13.41 2.28
CA SER A 43 -2.26 14.68 1.61
C SER A 43 -1.39 14.43 0.36
N LEU A 44 -0.38 13.58 0.51
CA LEU A 44 0.51 13.24 -0.61
C LEU A 44 -0.24 12.51 -1.72
N ALA A 45 -1.19 11.65 -1.36
CA ALA A 45 -2.01 10.96 -2.35
C ALA A 45 -2.87 11.94 -3.16
N LYS A 46 -3.39 12.97 -2.50
CA LYS A 46 -4.18 14.01 -3.17
C LYS A 46 -3.33 14.91 -4.08
N GLU A 47 -2.09 15.15 -3.70
CA GLU A 47 -1.16 16.00 -4.46
C GLU A 47 -0.50 15.26 -5.62
N ASN A 48 -0.34 13.95 -5.51
CA ASN A 48 0.36 13.11 -6.47
C ASN A 48 -0.59 12.03 -6.98
N GLN A 49 -0.50 11.71 -8.25
CA GLN A 49 -1.28 10.61 -8.81
C GLN A 49 -0.48 9.32 -8.61
N ALA A 50 -0.56 8.76 -7.40
CA ALA A 50 0.16 7.54 -7.08
C ALA A 50 -0.58 6.31 -7.62
N ASP A 51 0.18 5.29 -7.98
CA ASP A 51 -0.33 4.05 -8.55
C ASP A 51 -0.58 3.00 -7.47
N LEU A 52 -0.01 3.17 -6.30
CA LEU A 52 -0.10 2.23 -5.18
C LEU A 52 0.20 2.96 -3.88
N LEU A 53 -0.57 2.64 -2.85
CA LEU A 53 -0.29 3.05 -1.47
C LEU A 53 0.03 1.80 -0.66
N ILE A 54 1.19 1.80 0.00
CA ILE A 54 1.56 0.77 0.97
C ILE A 54 1.56 1.45 2.34
N THR A 55 0.77 0.95 3.26
CA THR A 55 0.63 1.58 4.57
C THR A 55 0.74 0.58 5.71
N ASP A 56 1.43 1.00 6.78
CA ASP A 56 1.36 0.32 8.06
C ASP A 56 -0.05 0.49 8.63
N LEU A 57 -0.49 -0.44 9.45
CA LEU A 57 -1.80 -0.35 10.10
C LEU A 57 -1.76 0.62 11.29
N ASN A 58 -0.68 0.64 12.04
CA ASN A 58 -0.56 1.44 13.26
C ASN A 58 0.39 2.62 13.07
N MET A 59 -0.16 3.84 13.06
CA MET A 59 0.59 5.07 12.89
C MET A 59 -0.04 6.18 13.74
N PRO A 60 0.76 7.20 14.14
CA PRO A 60 0.18 8.35 14.84
C PRO A 60 -0.66 9.21 13.89
N ASN A 61 -1.47 10.07 14.45
CA ASN A 61 -2.34 11.07 13.82
C ASN A 61 -3.48 10.46 13.01
N MET A 62 -3.20 9.51 12.12
CA MET A 62 -4.21 8.75 11.38
C MET A 62 -3.64 7.36 11.12
N ASP A 63 -4.32 6.33 11.59
CA ASP A 63 -3.88 4.95 11.39
C ASP A 63 -4.19 4.45 9.98
N GLY A 64 -3.67 3.27 9.64
CA GLY A 64 -3.83 2.71 8.30
C GLY A 64 -5.27 2.34 7.97
N ARG A 65 -6.06 1.92 8.96
CA ARG A 65 -7.48 1.59 8.73
C ARG A 65 -8.25 2.84 8.34
N THR A 66 -8.05 3.94 9.07
CA THR A 66 -8.69 5.22 8.76
C THR A 66 -8.23 5.75 7.41
N LEU A 67 -6.94 5.66 7.13
CA LEU A 67 -6.38 6.05 5.84
C LEU A 67 -7.04 5.28 4.70
N LEU A 68 -7.16 3.97 4.83
CA LEU A 68 -7.83 3.11 3.84
C LEU A 68 -9.27 3.57 3.59
N LYS A 69 -10.03 3.81 4.67
CA LYS A 69 -11.40 4.29 4.57
C LYS A 69 -11.48 5.63 3.84
N ARG A 70 -10.58 6.56 4.15
CA ARG A 70 -10.54 7.89 3.53
C ARG A 70 -10.21 7.80 2.04
N VAL A 71 -9.24 6.96 1.68
CA VAL A 71 -8.86 6.75 0.29
C VAL A 71 -10.05 6.18 -0.50
N LYS A 72 -10.71 5.15 0.03
CA LYS A 72 -11.81 4.50 -0.67
C LYS A 72 -13.09 5.34 -0.71
N ALA A 73 -13.23 6.31 0.19
CA ALA A 73 -14.34 7.26 0.18
C ALA A 73 -14.11 8.43 -0.78
N SER A 74 -12.91 8.61 -1.29
CA SER A 74 -12.55 9.74 -2.16
C SER A 74 -12.77 9.38 -3.63
N PRO A 75 -13.59 10.11 -4.38
CA PRO A 75 -13.76 9.85 -5.81
C PRO A 75 -12.46 9.96 -6.60
N ARG A 76 -11.51 10.77 -6.14
CA ARG A 76 -10.21 10.94 -6.81
C ARG A 76 -9.24 9.81 -6.51
N LEU A 77 -9.39 9.11 -5.38
CA LEU A 77 -8.41 8.18 -4.86
C LEU A 77 -8.91 6.73 -4.79
N ASN A 78 -10.21 6.50 -4.93
CA ASN A 78 -10.80 5.21 -4.61
C ASN A 78 -10.33 4.06 -5.53
N HIS A 79 -9.79 4.37 -6.68
CA HIS A 79 -9.25 3.36 -7.61
C HIS A 79 -7.79 3.01 -7.32
N MET A 80 -7.11 3.77 -6.45
CA MET A 80 -5.72 3.49 -6.08
C MET A 80 -5.66 2.25 -5.18
N PRO A 81 -4.93 1.20 -5.57
CA PRO A 81 -4.79 0.02 -4.70
C PRO A 81 -4.06 0.38 -3.41
N VAL A 82 -4.49 -0.24 -2.31
CA VAL A 82 -3.89 -0.04 -0.98
C VAL A 82 -3.45 -1.39 -0.43
N LEU A 83 -2.16 -1.52 -0.21
CA LEU A 83 -1.57 -2.69 0.44
C LEU A 83 -1.34 -2.34 1.91
N VAL A 84 -1.92 -3.11 2.82
CA VAL A 84 -1.77 -2.88 4.26
C VAL A 84 -0.72 -3.84 4.83
N ILE A 85 0.18 -3.31 5.65
CA ILE A 85 1.21 -4.09 6.35
C ILE A 85 0.89 -4.06 7.84
N SER A 86 0.88 -5.21 8.49
CA SER A 86 0.49 -5.30 9.89
C SER A 86 1.37 -6.27 10.66
N SER A 87 1.76 -5.89 11.89
CA SER A 87 2.51 -6.76 12.80
C SER A 87 1.60 -7.64 13.65
N ALA A 88 0.30 -7.39 13.68
CA ALA A 88 -0.64 -8.04 14.58
C ALA A 88 -1.95 -8.42 13.90
N SER A 89 -1.90 -8.80 12.61
CA SER A 89 -3.10 -9.19 11.90
C SER A 89 -3.49 -10.64 12.20
N ASN A 90 -4.79 -10.92 12.08
CA ASN A 90 -5.36 -12.26 12.11
C ASN A 90 -6.41 -12.31 11.00
N GLU A 91 -7.03 -13.49 10.81
CA GLU A 91 -8.03 -13.66 9.74
C GLU A 91 -9.17 -12.65 9.81
N ALA A 92 -9.64 -12.33 11.02
CA ALA A 92 -10.75 -11.39 11.19
C ALA A 92 -10.35 -9.97 10.74
N VAL A 93 -9.15 -9.52 11.14
CA VAL A 93 -8.63 -8.21 10.75
C VAL A 93 -8.35 -8.16 9.26
N GLU A 94 -7.74 -9.19 8.70
CA GLU A 94 -7.47 -9.26 7.26
C GLU A 94 -8.76 -9.19 6.45
N LYS A 95 -9.78 -9.94 6.86
CA LYS A 95 -11.08 -9.93 6.21
C LYS A 95 -11.72 -8.55 6.28
N GLU A 96 -11.69 -7.91 7.44
CA GLU A 96 -12.22 -6.57 7.63
C GLU A 96 -11.54 -5.58 6.67
N LEU A 97 -10.21 -5.60 6.61
CA LEU A 97 -9.46 -4.67 5.78
C LEU A 97 -9.73 -4.89 4.29
N VAL A 98 -9.84 -6.13 3.85
CA VAL A 98 -10.18 -6.44 2.46
C VAL A 98 -11.61 -5.97 2.15
N GLU A 99 -12.55 -6.15 3.06
CA GLU A 99 -13.92 -5.65 2.90
C GLU A 99 -13.97 -4.13 2.83
N LEU A 100 -13.05 -3.44 3.51
CA LEU A 100 -12.90 -1.98 3.44
C LEU A 100 -12.23 -1.52 2.15
N GLY A 101 -11.72 -2.43 1.34
CA GLY A 101 -11.15 -2.13 0.04
C GLY A 101 -9.65 -2.33 -0.09
N ALA A 102 -8.98 -2.91 0.91
CA ALA A 102 -7.56 -3.21 0.78
C ALA A 102 -7.32 -4.27 -0.31
N LEU A 103 -6.27 -4.08 -1.08
CA LEU A 103 -5.85 -5.05 -2.07
C LEU A 103 -5.44 -6.37 -1.40
N ALA A 104 -4.67 -6.26 -0.34
CA ALA A 104 -4.18 -7.39 0.44
C ALA A 104 -3.63 -6.90 1.77
N VAL A 105 -3.40 -7.82 2.70
CA VAL A 105 -2.74 -7.54 3.98
C VAL A 105 -1.51 -8.43 4.06
N VAL A 106 -0.36 -7.83 4.30
CA VAL A 106 0.91 -8.54 4.46
C VAL A 106 1.37 -8.44 5.90
N ASN A 107 1.74 -9.56 6.49
CA ASN A 107 2.21 -9.61 7.86
C ASN A 107 3.69 -9.26 7.97
N LYS A 108 4.06 -8.53 9.02
CA LYS A 108 5.46 -8.27 9.35
C LYS A 108 6.07 -9.52 10.02
N PRO A 109 7.34 -9.81 9.77
CA PRO A 109 8.27 -9.11 8.89
C PRO A 109 7.96 -9.35 7.42
N ILE A 110 7.99 -8.30 6.62
CA ILE A 110 7.74 -8.44 5.19
C ILE A 110 8.98 -9.01 4.50
N THR A 111 8.73 -9.71 3.40
CA THR A 111 9.78 -10.28 2.56
C THR A 111 9.55 -9.87 1.11
N PRO A 112 10.58 -9.93 0.26
CA PRO A 112 10.36 -9.69 -1.17
C PRO A 112 9.29 -10.61 -1.78
N THR A 113 9.24 -11.87 -1.32
CA THR A 113 8.25 -12.83 -1.77
C THR A 113 6.83 -12.42 -1.38
N SER A 114 6.61 -12.02 -0.11
CA SER A 114 5.28 -11.62 0.34
C SER A 114 4.79 -10.37 -0.39
N VAL A 115 5.67 -9.42 -0.67
CA VAL A 115 5.34 -8.22 -1.44
C VAL A 115 5.03 -8.59 -2.89
N SER A 116 5.85 -9.43 -3.49
CA SER A 116 5.65 -9.88 -4.87
C SER A 116 4.31 -10.58 -5.04
N GLU A 117 3.97 -11.49 -4.14
CA GLU A 117 2.69 -12.20 -4.16
C GLU A 117 1.50 -11.25 -4.00
N ALA A 118 1.60 -10.31 -3.07
CA ALA A 118 0.53 -9.34 -2.83
C ALA A 118 0.29 -8.44 -4.05
N LEU A 119 1.35 -8.08 -4.78
CA LEU A 119 1.26 -7.18 -5.93
C LEU A 119 1.04 -7.92 -7.25
N GLN A 120 1.08 -9.23 -7.25
CA GLN A 120 0.86 -10.04 -8.45
C GLN A 120 -0.54 -9.81 -9.04
N ASN A 121 -1.54 -9.63 -8.19
CA ASN A 121 -2.91 -9.36 -8.62
C ASN A 121 -3.04 -8.06 -9.41
N ILE A 122 -2.25 -7.04 -9.07
CA ILE A 122 -2.25 -5.77 -9.80
C ILE A 122 -1.76 -5.99 -11.23
N ASN A 123 -0.69 -6.75 -11.39
CA ASN A 123 -0.12 -7.06 -12.70
C ASN A 123 -1.09 -7.89 -13.56
N GLU A 124 -1.82 -8.81 -12.95
CA GLU A 124 -2.83 -9.61 -13.65
C GLU A 124 -3.99 -8.73 -14.13
N GLU A 125 -4.48 -7.81 -13.31
CA GLU A 125 -5.52 -6.87 -13.69
C GLU A 125 -5.08 -5.98 -14.84
N ASN A 126 -3.84 -5.51 -14.81
CA ASN A 126 -3.27 -4.70 -15.89
C ASN A 126 -3.16 -5.51 -17.20
N ASN A 127 -2.84 -6.79 -17.10
CA ASN A 127 -2.79 -7.67 -18.26
C ASN A 127 -4.18 -7.91 -18.85
N GLU A 128 -5.19 -8.08 -18.02
CA GLU A 128 -6.57 -8.20 -18.48
C GLU A 128 -7.04 -6.95 -19.21
N ASP A 129 -6.70 -5.77 -18.67
CA ASP A 129 -7.03 -4.49 -19.29
C ASP A 129 -6.39 -4.35 -20.69
N GLN A 130 -5.22 -4.91 -20.88
CA GLN A 130 -4.54 -4.90 -22.20
C GLN A 130 -5.26 -5.76 -23.23
N TRP A 131 -5.98 -6.76 -22.82
CA TRP A 131 -6.69 -7.68 -23.73
C TRP A 131 -8.14 -7.25 -23.97
N GLY A 132 -8.66 -6.40 -23.11
CA GLY A 132 -10.02 -5.87 -23.24
C GLY A 132 -10.08 -4.65 -24.10
#